data_e3a189311304d4f8907655f162229989
#
_entry.id   e3a189311304d4f8907655f162229989
#
_cell.length_a   1.000
_cell.length_b   1.000
_cell.length_c   1.000
_cell.angle_alpha   90.00
_cell.angle_beta   90.00
_cell.angle_gamma   90.00
#
_symmetry.space_group_name_H-M   'P 1'
#
loop_
_entity.id
_entity.type
_entity.pdbx_description
1 polymer ?
#
loop_
_entity_poly.entity_id
_entity_poly.type
_entity_poly.pdbx_seq_one_letter_code
_entity_poly.pdbx_strand_id
1 'polypeptide(L)'
;MDVKQIYELVNGATGEVLGKTDLVAEDLTNIVDVGTEIVNASAVDNYVKSLVNRIGKVIFVNRPYSGKVPSVLMDGWEFGSVLQKITAELPNATENETWELTDGEEYKQDVFYKPTVSAKFFNSKVTFEVPISITERQVKESFGSAAELNGFISMLYAAVEKSMTIKTDALVMRTINNMIVTTFENEPQNGEARAINLLQRYNTQFGKQLTAAKAIFDADFVRFASYTIALFADRFGSISTLFNVGGKARFTSADRLHVVLLSEFAKAAQTYLYSDTYHNEFVKLPITAETVPYWQGSGKAYAFADTATIKTSKTVEGVATTTTHGGILGVMFDRDALGVCNLNRRVTTAYNAKAEFFNNFYKFDAGYFNDTNENFVVFYVADGE
;
A
#
# COMPACT_ATOMS: atom_id res chain seq x y z
N MET A 1 20.26 12.70 -2.93
CA MET A 1 21.46 12.07 -2.34
C MET A 1 22.40 13.15 -1.89
N ASP A 2 22.95 13.05 -0.69
CA ASP A 2 23.88 14.05 -0.16
C ASP A 2 25.30 13.75 -0.66
N VAL A 3 26.16 14.79 -0.80
CA VAL A 3 27.56 14.65 -1.26
C VAL A 3 28.34 13.65 -0.38
N LYS A 4 28.10 13.66 0.93
CA LYS A 4 28.70 12.72 1.86
C LYS A 4 28.35 11.27 1.56
N GLN A 5 27.10 10.97 1.21
CA GLN A 5 26.67 9.63 0.83
C GLN A 5 27.32 9.16 -0.49
N ILE A 6 27.50 10.08 -1.43
CA ILE A 6 28.19 9.79 -2.70
C ILE A 6 29.68 9.53 -2.43
N TYR A 7 30.30 10.32 -1.59
CA TYR A 7 31.67 10.09 -1.14
C TYR A 7 31.84 8.69 -0.53
N GLU A 8 31.00 8.30 0.43
CA GLU A 8 31.05 6.98 1.07
C GLU A 8 30.92 5.83 0.06
N LEU A 9 30.05 5.97 -0.95
CA LEU A 9 29.89 4.99 -2.02
C LEU A 9 31.13 4.86 -2.88
N VAL A 10 31.64 6.00 -3.34
CA VAL A 10 32.79 6.07 -4.26
C VAL A 10 34.07 5.63 -3.57
N ASN A 11 34.33 6.15 -2.36
CA ASN A 11 35.51 5.78 -1.57
C ASN A 11 35.50 4.29 -1.22
N GLY A 12 34.34 3.76 -0.82
CA GLY A 12 34.17 2.34 -0.55
C GLY A 12 34.39 1.45 -1.78
N ALA A 13 33.88 1.85 -2.97
CA ALA A 13 34.12 1.11 -4.21
C ALA A 13 35.59 1.16 -4.65
N THR A 14 36.23 2.32 -4.50
CA THR A 14 37.67 2.52 -4.79
C THR A 14 38.53 1.67 -3.87
N GLY A 15 38.26 1.66 -2.57
CA GLY A 15 38.99 0.87 -1.58
C GLY A 15 38.90 -0.62 -1.84
N GLU A 16 37.72 -1.12 -2.24
CA GLU A 16 37.50 -2.54 -2.59
C GLU A 16 38.33 -2.97 -3.81
N VAL A 17 38.47 -2.08 -4.79
CA VAL A 17 39.10 -2.40 -6.08
C VAL A 17 40.62 -2.15 -6.07
N LEU A 18 41.07 -1.06 -5.48
CA LEU A 18 42.51 -0.68 -5.44
C LEU A 18 43.23 -1.15 -4.18
N GLY A 19 42.47 -1.66 -3.18
CA GLY A 19 43.02 -2.11 -1.91
C GLY A 19 43.59 -0.98 -1.04
N LYS A 20 43.27 0.27 -1.35
CA LYS A 20 43.75 1.48 -0.64
C LYS A 20 42.52 2.17 -0.02
N THR A 21 42.68 2.64 1.22
CA THR A 21 41.63 3.42 1.92
C THR A 21 41.91 4.91 1.78
N ASP A 22 40.86 5.72 1.80
CA ASP A 22 40.92 7.19 1.83
C ASP A 22 41.59 7.85 0.61
N LEU A 23 41.45 7.26 -0.56
CA LEU A 23 41.96 7.84 -1.81
C LEU A 23 41.09 8.97 -2.34
N VAL A 24 39.78 8.92 -2.05
CA VAL A 24 38.82 9.90 -2.54
C VAL A 24 38.71 11.04 -1.53
N ALA A 25 38.80 12.29 -2.01
CA ALA A 25 38.57 13.46 -1.15
C ALA A 25 37.06 13.56 -0.79
N GLU A 26 36.72 14.03 0.42
CA GLU A 26 35.35 14.15 0.91
C GLU A 26 34.46 15.03 0.01
N ASP A 27 35.06 16.01 -0.66
CA ASP A 27 34.41 16.91 -1.62
C ASP A 27 34.47 16.42 -3.07
N LEU A 28 35.01 15.22 -3.31
CA LEU A 28 35.21 14.60 -4.61
C LEU A 28 36.08 15.38 -5.59
N THR A 29 36.89 16.33 -5.13
CA THR A 29 37.74 17.19 -6.00
C THR A 29 38.79 16.41 -6.77
N ASN A 30 39.30 15.31 -6.21
CA ASN A 30 40.34 14.47 -6.82
C ASN A 30 39.78 13.28 -7.62
N ILE A 31 38.50 13.29 -7.96
CA ILE A 31 37.81 12.12 -8.59
C ILE A 31 38.39 11.76 -9.96
N VAL A 32 38.92 12.76 -10.69
CA VAL A 32 39.56 12.56 -12.01
C VAL A 32 40.85 11.74 -11.87
N ASP A 33 41.65 12.04 -10.86
CA ASP A 33 42.90 11.32 -10.60
C ASP A 33 42.63 9.88 -10.16
N VAL A 34 41.63 9.68 -9.30
CA VAL A 34 41.16 8.38 -8.84
C VAL A 34 40.61 7.57 -10.02
N GLY A 35 39.82 8.20 -10.90
CA GLY A 35 39.32 7.57 -12.13
C GLY A 35 40.43 7.11 -13.05
N THR A 36 41.47 7.93 -13.21
CA THR A 36 42.67 7.60 -14.00
C THR A 36 43.41 6.40 -13.38
N GLU A 37 43.55 6.35 -12.05
CA GLU A 37 44.20 5.22 -11.34
C GLU A 37 43.39 3.91 -11.56
N ILE A 38 42.07 3.95 -11.48
CA ILE A 38 41.17 2.79 -11.74
C ILE A 38 41.33 2.29 -13.18
N VAL A 39 41.36 3.21 -14.16
CA VAL A 39 41.52 2.86 -15.59
C VAL A 39 42.92 2.26 -15.84
N ASN A 40 43.96 2.83 -15.28
CA ASN A 40 45.34 2.35 -15.41
C ASN A 40 45.53 0.96 -14.77
N ALA A 41 44.82 0.66 -13.69
CA ALA A 41 44.82 -0.64 -13.05
C ALA A 41 44.01 -1.70 -13.81
N SER A 42 43.39 -1.36 -14.95
CA SER A 42 42.48 -2.23 -15.69
C SER A 42 41.33 -2.78 -14.83
N ALA A 43 40.92 -2.02 -13.82
CA ALA A 43 39.97 -2.45 -12.78
C ALA A 43 38.57 -1.86 -12.95
N VAL A 44 38.27 -1.28 -14.11
CA VAL A 44 37.00 -0.59 -14.39
C VAL A 44 35.80 -1.51 -14.18
N ASP A 45 35.86 -2.75 -14.65
CA ASP A 45 34.75 -3.71 -14.50
C ASP A 45 34.44 -4.02 -13.04
N ASN A 46 35.48 -4.25 -12.25
CA ASN A 46 35.33 -4.52 -10.81
C ASN A 46 34.83 -3.28 -10.06
N TYR A 47 35.29 -2.11 -10.49
CA TYR A 47 34.84 -0.85 -9.91
C TYR A 47 33.35 -0.59 -10.17
N VAL A 48 32.90 -0.73 -11.45
CA VAL A 48 31.47 -0.59 -11.80
C VAL A 48 30.61 -1.55 -11.02
N LYS A 49 31.03 -2.80 -10.91
CA LYS A 49 30.31 -3.81 -10.15
C LYS A 49 30.22 -3.47 -8.66
N SER A 50 31.33 -3.07 -8.05
CA SER A 50 31.37 -2.65 -6.64
C SER A 50 30.50 -1.40 -6.40
N LEU A 51 30.62 -0.38 -7.25
CA LEU A 51 29.83 0.85 -7.16
C LEU A 51 28.33 0.57 -7.26
N VAL A 52 27.91 -0.22 -8.25
CA VAL A 52 26.47 -0.57 -8.43
C VAL A 52 25.93 -1.36 -7.23
N ASN A 53 26.70 -2.31 -6.70
CA ASN A 53 26.29 -3.07 -5.52
C ASN A 53 26.14 -2.15 -4.28
N ARG A 54 27.01 -1.15 -4.14
CA ARG A 54 26.95 -0.16 -3.04
C ARG A 54 25.77 0.79 -3.20
N ILE A 55 25.51 1.28 -4.41
CA ILE A 55 24.33 2.08 -4.74
C ILE A 55 23.07 1.28 -4.36
N GLY A 56 23.00 0.01 -4.72
CA GLY A 56 21.88 -0.88 -4.38
C GLY A 56 21.66 -0.95 -2.86
N LYS A 57 22.73 -1.10 -2.07
CA LYS A 57 22.63 -1.12 -0.60
C LYS A 57 22.11 0.20 -0.02
N VAL A 58 22.61 1.34 -0.52
CA VAL A 58 22.17 2.67 -0.04
C VAL A 58 20.69 2.91 -0.38
N ILE A 59 20.26 2.58 -1.58
CA ILE A 59 18.85 2.66 -1.98
C ILE A 59 17.98 1.87 -1.00
N PHE A 60 18.42 0.69 -0.58
CA PHE A 60 17.63 -0.17 0.28
C PHE A 60 17.62 0.23 1.76
N VAL A 61 18.64 0.92 2.24
CA VAL A 61 18.77 1.35 3.64
C VAL A 61 18.05 2.67 3.89
N ASN A 62 18.21 3.66 3.02
CA ASN A 62 17.78 5.05 3.22
C ASN A 62 16.57 5.45 2.39
N ARG A 63 15.73 4.52 1.97
CA ARG A 63 14.60 4.82 1.11
C ARG A 63 13.47 5.52 1.86
N PRO A 64 13.15 6.79 1.57
CA PRO A 64 11.88 7.36 1.96
C PRO A 64 10.77 6.72 1.11
N TYR A 65 9.71 6.27 1.74
CA TYR A 65 8.52 5.85 1.03
C TYR A 65 7.56 7.04 0.89
N SER A 66 7.08 7.28 -0.31
CA SER A 66 6.07 8.30 -0.62
C SER A 66 5.02 7.71 -1.55
N GLY A 67 4.18 6.83 -1.00
CA GLY A 67 2.99 6.30 -1.68
C GLY A 67 1.75 7.15 -1.41
N LYS A 68 0.67 6.90 -2.15
CA LYS A 68 -0.60 7.62 -1.99
C LYS A 68 -1.41 7.13 -0.80
N VAL A 69 -1.23 5.87 -0.41
CA VAL A 69 -1.92 5.23 0.72
C VAL A 69 -0.88 4.59 1.64
N PRO A 70 -0.10 5.39 2.37
CA PRO A 70 0.95 4.87 3.27
C PRO A 70 0.39 4.05 4.43
N SER A 71 -0.88 4.22 4.80
CA SER A 71 -1.53 3.45 5.87
C SER A 71 -1.57 1.94 5.64
N VAL A 72 -1.52 1.51 4.38
CA VAL A 72 -1.50 0.09 3.99
C VAL A 72 -0.12 -0.53 4.07
N LEU A 73 0.92 0.30 4.18
CA LEU A 73 2.28 -0.19 4.28
C LEU A 73 2.60 -0.65 5.69
N MET A 74 3.20 -1.80 5.78
CA MET A 74 3.68 -2.41 7.02
C MET A 74 5.18 -2.58 6.98
N ASP A 75 5.80 -2.60 8.15
CA ASP A 75 7.19 -3.01 8.29
C ASP A 75 7.36 -4.45 7.82
N GLY A 76 8.54 -4.76 7.29
CA GLY A 76 8.82 -6.09 6.76
C GLY A 76 8.62 -7.17 7.83
N TRP A 77 8.16 -8.33 7.41
CA TRP A 77 8.11 -9.52 8.28
C TRP A 77 9.55 -9.96 8.55
N GLU A 78 10.06 -9.65 9.70
CA GLU A 78 11.48 -9.85 10.04
C GLU A 78 11.89 -11.33 10.04
N PHE A 79 10.97 -12.23 10.36
CA PHE A 79 11.26 -13.66 10.51
C PHE A 79 10.29 -14.50 9.68
N GLY A 80 10.71 -14.86 8.49
CA GLY A 80 10.02 -15.84 7.69
C GLY A 80 9.19 -15.27 6.53
N SER A 81 8.66 -16.20 5.75
CA SER A 81 7.95 -15.91 4.51
C SER A 81 6.44 -15.95 4.64
N VAL A 82 5.94 -16.18 5.84
CA VAL A 82 4.51 -16.37 6.12
C VAL A 82 4.11 -15.50 7.31
N LEU A 83 3.12 -14.64 7.11
CA LEU A 83 2.48 -13.91 8.20
C LEU A 83 1.43 -14.84 8.83
N GLN A 84 1.57 -15.09 10.12
CA GLN A 84 0.57 -15.80 10.90
C GLN A 84 -0.23 -14.82 11.75
N LYS A 85 -1.55 -14.84 11.60
CA LYS A 85 -2.47 -14.08 12.44
C LYS A 85 -3.27 -15.06 13.30
N ILE A 86 -3.13 -14.96 14.61
CA ILE A 86 -3.83 -15.78 15.59
C ILE A 86 -4.92 -14.91 16.23
N THR A 87 -6.15 -15.38 16.20
CA THR A 87 -7.29 -14.71 16.84
C THR A 87 -8.04 -15.67 17.74
N ALA A 88 -8.33 -15.21 18.96
CA ALA A 88 -9.26 -15.89 19.84
C ALA A 88 -10.69 -15.40 19.56
N GLU A 89 -11.63 -16.32 19.51
CA GLU A 89 -13.06 -15.97 19.43
C GLU A 89 -13.53 -15.51 20.81
N LEU A 90 -14.45 -14.58 20.84
CA LEU A 90 -15.03 -14.10 22.10
C LEU A 90 -15.79 -15.23 22.76
N PRO A 91 -15.51 -15.57 24.02
CA PRO A 91 -16.31 -16.52 24.77
C PRO A 91 -17.72 -15.94 25.00
N ASN A 92 -18.72 -16.78 24.92
CA ASN A 92 -20.09 -16.37 25.22
C ASN A 92 -20.25 -16.15 26.71
N ALA A 93 -20.66 -14.96 27.12
CA ALA A 93 -21.04 -14.68 28.49
C ALA A 93 -22.51 -15.05 28.69
N THR A 94 -22.77 -15.92 29.65
CA THR A 94 -24.13 -16.29 30.06
C THR A 94 -24.47 -15.62 31.39
N GLU A 95 -25.73 -15.33 31.61
CA GLU A 95 -26.23 -14.88 32.88
C GLU A 95 -26.06 -15.98 33.95
N ASN A 96 -25.61 -15.63 35.10
CA ASN A 96 -25.37 -16.59 36.18
C ASN A 96 -26.60 -16.61 37.12
N GLU A 97 -27.10 -17.77 37.44
CA GLU A 97 -28.27 -18.03 38.25
C GLU A 97 -28.02 -17.83 39.77
N THR A 98 -26.92 -17.14 40.15
CA THR A 98 -26.51 -16.97 41.59
C THR A 98 -27.60 -16.38 42.49
N TRP A 99 -28.50 -15.58 41.94
CA TRP A 99 -29.58 -14.94 42.66
C TRP A 99 -30.91 -15.73 42.69
N GLU A 100 -30.99 -16.81 41.87
CA GLU A 100 -32.22 -17.62 41.70
C GLU A 100 -31.95 -19.11 41.93
N LEU A 101 -31.13 -19.43 42.94
CA LEU A 101 -30.81 -20.81 43.29
C LEU A 101 -32.04 -21.54 43.79
N THR A 102 -32.30 -22.73 43.21
CA THR A 102 -33.45 -23.57 43.61
C THR A 102 -32.97 -24.72 44.49
N ASP A 103 -33.62 -24.98 45.59
CA ASP A 103 -33.31 -26.08 46.48
C ASP A 103 -33.53 -27.42 45.79
N GLY A 104 -32.52 -28.29 45.84
CA GLY A 104 -32.53 -29.62 45.18
C GLY A 104 -32.07 -29.64 43.74
N GLU A 105 -31.70 -28.53 43.10
CA GLU A 105 -31.06 -28.48 41.79
C GLU A 105 -29.56 -28.72 41.86
N GLU A 106 -29.04 -29.42 40.84
CA GLU A 106 -27.61 -29.72 40.70
C GLU A 106 -26.91 -28.70 39.80
N TYR A 107 -25.96 -27.93 40.32
CA TYR A 107 -25.16 -26.94 39.61
C TYR A 107 -23.80 -27.54 39.24
N LYS A 108 -23.58 -27.78 37.94
CA LYS A 108 -22.37 -28.40 37.41
C LYS A 108 -21.18 -27.45 37.46
N GLN A 109 -20.17 -27.73 38.28
CA GLN A 109 -18.95 -26.92 38.38
C GLN A 109 -17.77 -27.46 37.58
N ASP A 110 -17.78 -28.75 37.19
CA ASP A 110 -16.66 -29.43 36.53
C ASP A 110 -16.84 -29.53 35.01
N VAL A 111 -17.20 -28.40 34.37
CA VAL A 111 -17.32 -28.31 32.91
C VAL A 111 -16.11 -27.62 32.33
N PHE A 112 -15.37 -28.30 31.42
CA PHE A 112 -14.24 -27.70 30.73
C PHE A 112 -14.73 -26.89 29.52
N TYR A 113 -14.57 -25.56 29.57
CA TYR A 113 -14.86 -24.65 28.47
C TYR A 113 -13.61 -24.36 27.66
N LYS A 114 -13.47 -25.02 26.51
CA LYS A 114 -12.32 -24.86 25.65
C LYS A 114 -12.41 -23.52 24.90
N PRO A 115 -11.39 -22.63 24.99
CA PRO A 115 -11.34 -21.41 24.17
C PRO A 115 -11.15 -21.76 22.70
N THR A 116 -11.91 -21.11 21.82
CA THR A 116 -11.78 -21.28 20.37
C THR A 116 -10.74 -20.29 19.85
N VAL A 117 -9.69 -20.81 19.24
CA VAL A 117 -8.61 -20.03 18.63
C VAL A 117 -8.52 -20.41 17.17
N SER A 118 -8.45 -19.43 16.30
CA SER A 118 -8.24 -19.61 14.86
C SER A 118 -6.92 -18.98 14.43
N ALA A 119 -6.20 -19.66 13.54
CA ALA A 119 -4.98 -19.15 12.93
C ALA A 119 -5.19 -19.00 11.42
N LYS A 120 -4.80 -17.87 10.88
CA LYS A 120 -4.80 -17.59 9.44
C LYS A 120 -3.38 -17.30 8.98
N PHE A 121 -2.99 -17.91 7.87
CA PHE A 121 -1.65 -17.78 7.30
C PHE A 121 -1.71 -17.05 5.97
N PHE A 122 -0.86 -16.02 5.81
CA PHE A 122 -0.73 -15.27 4.60
C PHE A 122 0.68 -15.46 4.04
N ASN A 123 0.77 -15.97 2.81
CA ASN A 123 2.04 -16.27 2.14
C ASN A 123 2.15 -15.66 0.75
N SER A 124 1.25 -14.77 0.39
CA SER A 124 1.24 -14.15 -0.94
C SER A 124 2.42 -13.19 -1.10
N LYS A 125 3.21 -13.42 -2.13
CA LYS A 125 4.41 -12.65 -2.44
C LYS A 125 4.49 -12.35 -3.93
N VAL A 126 5.19 -11.27 -4.24
CA VAL A 126 5.57 -10.90 -5.60
C VAL A 126 7.01 -10.40 -5.58
N THR A 127 7.77 -10.81 -6.59
CA THR A 127 9.11 -10.28 -6.84
C THR A 127 9.04 -9.31 -7.99
N PHE A 128 9.43 -8.07 -7.74
CA PHE A 128 9.61 -7.09 -8.80
C PHE A 128 11.08 -7.00 -9.18
N GLU A 129 11.33 -6.72 -10.44
CA GLU A 129 12.67 -6.54 -10.98
C GLU A 129 12.76 -5.22 -11.75
N VAL A 130 13.79 -4.44 -11.46
CA VAL A 130 14.14 -3.22 -12.19
C VAL A 130 15.48 -3.46 -12.89
N PRO A 131 15.49 -3.73 -14.20
CA PRO A 131 16.74 -3.90 -14.95
C PRO A 131 17.32 -2.52 -15.32
N ILE A 132 18.61 -2.35 -15.08
CA ILE A 132 19.38 -1.18 -15.54
C ILE A 132 20.68 -1.68 -16.18
N SER A 133 20.96 -1.18 -17.39
CA SER A 133 22.22 -1.43 -18.07
C SER A 133 23.15 -0.23 -17.95
N ILE A 134 24.41 -0.47 -17.64
CA ILE A 134 25.46 0.55 -17.50
C ILE A 134 26.60 0.16 -18.43
N THR A 135 26.98 1.05 -19.34
CA THR A 135 28.12 0.83 -20.26
C THR A 135 29.42 1.28 -19.59
N GLU A 136 30.54 0.60 -19.91
CA GLU A 136 31.86 1.03 -19.43
C GLU A 136 32.19 2.46 -19.85
N ARG A 137 31.77 2.84 -21.05
CA ARG A 137 31.95 4.20 -21.57
C ARG A 137 31.27 5.26 -20.71
N GLN A 138 30.02 5.01 -20.25
CA GLN A 138 29.32 5.94 -19.34
C GLN A 138 30.07 6.14 -18.04
N VAL A 139 30.65 5.07 -17.49
CA VAL A 139 31.44 5.18 -16.26
C VAL A 139 32.71 5.98 -16.51
N LYS A 140 33.46 5.69 -17.58
CA LYS A 140 34.68 6.43 -17.93
C LYS A 140 34.41 7.93 -18.14
N GLU A 141 33.33 8.25 -18.86
CA GLU A 141 32.91 9.64 -19.09
C GLU A 141 32.46 10.36 -17.79
N SER A 142 31.92 9.64 -16.83
CA SER A 142 31.48 10.22 -15.55
C SER A 142 32.64 10.73 -14.65
N PHE A 143 33.87 10.31 -14.92
CA PHE A 143 35.04 10.81 -14.22
C PHE A 143 35.58 12.14 -14.76
N GLY A 144 34.94 12.75 -15.74
CA GLY A 144 35.34 14.05 -16.28
C GLY A 144 35.27 15.19 -15.27
N SER A 145 34.37 15.10 -14.29
CA SER A 145 34.26 16.03 -13.17
C SER A 145 33.45 15.43 -12.00
N ALA A 146 33.60 16.00 -10.81
CA ALA A 146 32.77 15.63 -9.65
C ALA A 146 31.26 15.82 -9.93
N ALA A 147 30.90 16.85 -10.66
CA ALA A 147 29.51 17.13 -11.04
C ALA A 147 28.92 16.05 -11.97
N GLU A 148 29.70 15.58 -12.93
CA GLU A 148 29.27 14.51 -13.86
C GLU A 148 29.13 13.17 -13.14
N LEU A 149 30.05 12.81 -12.24
CA LEU A 149 29.95 11.61 -11.44
C LEU A 149 28.74 11.66 -10.50
N ASN A 150 28.52 12.78 -9.81
CA ASN A 150 27.35 12.98 -8.97
C ASN A 150 26.05 12.90 -9.75
N GLY A 151 26.02 13.49 -10.94
CA GLY A 151 24.89 13.41 -11.87
C GLY A 151 24.58 11.98 -12.28
N PHE A 152 25.60 11.21 -12.65
CA PHE A 152 25.46 9.81 -13.04
C PHE A 152 24.90 8.93 -11.91
N ILE A 153 25.51 9.01 -10.71
CA ILE A 153 25.07 8.22 -9.55
C ILE A 153 23.64 8.62 -9.14
N SER A 154 23.34 9.93 -9.12
CA SER A 154 22.01 10.44 -8.76
C SER A 154 20.93 10.00 -9.75
N MET A 155 21.25 9.95 -11.04
CA MET A 155 20.35 9.47 -12.09
C MET A 155 20.00 7.99 -11.88
N LEU A 156 20.99 7.14 -11.61
CA LEU A 156 20.76 5.72 -11.35
C LEU A 156 19.90 5.53 -10.10
N TYR A 157 20.24 6.24 -9.01
CA TYR A 157 19.49 6.21 -7.76
C TYR A 157 18.03 6.60 -8.00
N ALA A 158 17.79 7.75 -8.65
CA ALA A 158 16.45 8.25 -8.89
C ALA A 158 15.61 7.32 -9.77
N ALA A 159 16.23 6.71 -10.79
CA ALA A 159 15.53 5.81 -11.71
C ALA A 159 15.04 4.53 -10.99
N VAL A 160 15.91 3.90 -10.21
CA VAL A 160 15.55 2.69 -9.44
C VAL A 160 14.51 3.01 -8.37
N GLU A 161 14.73 4.08 -7.60
CA GLU A 161 13.84 4.49 -6.50
C GLU A 161 12.42 4.81 -7.01
N LYS A 162 12.33 5.60 -8.08
CA LYS A 162 11.06 5.93 -8.71
C LYS A 162 10.32 4.69 -9.22
N SER A 163 11.04 3.77 -9.89
CA SER A 163 10.44 2.55 -10.40
C SER A 163 9.95 1.63 -9.27
N MET A 164 10.71 1.51 -8.19
CA MET A 164 10.33 0.72 -7.01
C MET A 164 9.09 1.31 -6.33
N THR A 165 9.04 2.65 -6.15
CA THR A 165 7.90 3.34 -5.56
C THR A 165 6.63 3.12 -6.37
N ILE A 166 6.69 3.27 -7.70
CA ILE A 166 5.56 3.03 -8.60
C ILE A 166 5.03 1.60 -8.48
N LYS A 167 5.92 0.61 -8.40
CA LYS A 167 5.52 -0.80 -8.30
C LYS A 167 4.90 -1.12 -6.94
N THR A 168 5.43 -0.54 -5.87
CA THR A 168 4.86 -0.70 -4.53
C THR A 168 3.49 -0.04 -4.43
N ASP A 169 3.31 1.17 -4.96
CA ASP A 169 2.01 1.84 -5.05
C ASP A 169 0.99 1.01 -5.84
N ALA A 170 1.40 0.47 -6.99
CA ALA A 170 0.54 -0.40 -7.78
C ALA A 170 0.12 -1.66 -7.02
N LEU A 171 0.99 -2.22 -6.17
CA LEU A 171 0.67 -3.38 -5.34
C LEU A 171 -0.31 -2.99 -4.21
N VAL A 172 -0.12 -1.83 -3.57
CA VAL A 172 -1.05 -1.30 -2.57
C VAL A 172 -2.44 -1.14 -3.17
N MET A 173 -2.56 -0.46 -4.32
CA MET A 173 -3.83 -0.28 -5.00
C MET A 173 -4.48 -1.60 -5.41
N ARG A 174 -3.69 -2.56 -5.91
CA ARG A 174 -4.20 -3.91 -6.24
C ARG A 174 -4.75 -4.62 -5.01
N THR A 175 -4.09 -4.49 -3.87
CA THR A 175 -4.51 -5.13 -2.61
C THR A 175 -5.84 -4.54 -2.12
N ILE A 176 -6.00 -3.21 -2.18
CA ILE A 176 -7.26 -2.52 -1.87
C ILE A 176 -8.36 -2.95 -2.85
N ASN A 177 -8.07 -2.93 -4.15
CA ASN A 177 -9.05 -3.27 -5.20
C ASN A 177 -9.55 -4.72 -5.07
N ASN A 178 -8.66 -5.65 -4.74
CA ASN A 178 -9.05 -7.04 -4.49
C ASN A 178 -10.00 -7.14 -3.29
N MET A 179 -9.78 -6.35 -2.23
CA MET A 179 -10.67 -6.35 -1.06
C MET A 179 -12.03 -5.72 -1.41
N ILE A 180 -12.05 -4.65 -2.21
CA ILE A 180 -13.29 -4.03 -2.70
C ILE A 180 -14.12 -5.07 -3.48
N VAL A 181 -13.52 -5.76 -4.45
CA VAL A 181 -14.24 -6.78 -5.25
C VAL A 181 -14.72 -7.93 -4.37
N THR A 182 -13.89 -8.42 -3.45
CA THR A 182 -14.30 -9.47 -2.50
C THR A 182 -15.49 -9.01 -1.66
N THR A 183 -15.56 -7.74 -1.28
CA THR A 183 -16.67 -7.17 -0.52
C THR A 183 -17.96 -7.17 -1.36
N PHE A 184 -17.91 -6.72 -2.62
CA PHE A 184 -19.06 -6.75 -3.50
C PHE A 184 -19.56 -8.18 -3.79
N GLU A 185 -18.64 -9.12 -4.07
CA GLU A 185 -18.98 -10.52 -4.36
C GLU A 185 -19.65 -11.25 -3.17
N ASN A 186 -19.40 -10.79 -1.95
CA ASN A 186 -19.90 -11.42 -0.72
C ASN A 186 -20.93 -10.56 0.01
N GLU A 187 -21.49 -9.53 -0.62
CA GLU A 187 -22.53 -8.72 0.01
C GLU A 187 -23.80 -9.55 0.19
N PRO A 188 -24.50 -9.46 1.35
CA PRO A 188 -25.75 -10.15 1.57
C PRO A 188 -26.84 -9.71 0.57
N GLN A 189 -27.61 -10.65 0.04
CA GLN A 189 -28.68 -10.35 -0.94
C GLN A 189 -29.79 -9.44 -0.38
N ASN A 190 -29.96 -9.39 0.93
CA ASN A 190 -31.07 -8.68 1.58
C ASN A 190 -30.63 -7.48 2.43
N GLY A 191 -29.51 -6.87 2.12
CA GLY A 191 -29.07 -5.69 2.89
C GLY A 191 -27.69 -5.18 2.54
N GLU A 192 -27.55 -3.88 2.57
CA GLU A 192 -26.28 -3.19 2.42
C GLU A 192 -25.55 -3.17 3.77
N ALA A 193 -24.68 -4.15 4.00
CA ALA A 193 -23.88 -4.23 5.22
C ALA A 193 -22.46 -3.70 5.02
N ARG A 194 -21.84 -4.03 3.89
CA ARG A 194 -20.42 -3.75 3.59
C ARG A 194 -20.21 -2.99 2.30
N ALA A 195 -21.09 -3.16 1.30
CA ALA A 195 -21.12 -2.35 0.10
C ALA A 195 -22.32 -1.40 0.16
N ILE A 196 -22.06 -0.13 0.44
CA ILE A 196 -23.09 0.87 0.76
C ILE A 196 -23.33 1.75 -0.45
N ASN A 197 -24.51 1.60 -1.08
CA ASN A 197 -24.95 2.52 -2.13
C ASN A 197 -25.49 3.82 -1.51
N LEU A 198 -24.62 4.82 -1.41
CA LEU A 198 -24.96 6.13 -0.82
C LEU A 198 -26.07 6.84 -1.59
N LEU A 199 -26.09 6.70 -2.92
CA LEU A 199 -27.08 7.36 -3.77
C LEU A 199 -28.48 6.74 -3.59
N GLN A 200 -28.55 5.43 -3.54
CA GLN A 200 -29.83 4.75 -3.31
C GLN A 200 -30.38 5.10 -1.93
N ARG A 201 -29.55 5.12 -0.88
CA ARG A 201 -29.96 5.55 0.46
C ARG A 201 -30.45 6.99 0.47
N TYR A 202 -29.74 7.92 -0.18
CA TYR A 202 -30.13 9.30 -0.29
C TYR A 202 -31.49 9.46 -1.01
N ASN A 203 -31.63 8.85 -2.19
CA ASN A 203 -32.85 8.90 -2.97
C ASN A 203 -34.05 8.34 -2.21
N THR A 204 -33.87 7.20 -1.53
CA THR A 204 -34.92 6.55 -0.72
C THR A 204 -35.31 7.43 0.47
N GLN A 205 -34.32 7.96 1.22
CA GLN A 205 -34.57 8.72 2.43
C GLN A 205 -35.25 10.07 2.16
N PHE A 206 -34.90 10.74 1.07
CA PHE A 206 -35.38 12.09 0.75
C PHE A 206 -36.39 12.14 -0.40
N GLY A 207 -36.81 10.98 -0.95
CA GLY A 207 -37.71 10.92 -2.09
C GLY A 207 -37.18 11.57 -3.35
N LYS A 208 -35.85 11.56 -3.56
CA LYS A 208 -35.17 12.16 -4.71
C LYS A 208 -34.96 11.14 -5.82
N GLN A 209 -34.62 11.65 -7.01
CA GLN A 209 -34.28 10.84 -8.20
C GLN A 209 -32.92 11.35 -8.77
N LEU A 210 -31.95 11.52 -7.92
CA LEU A 210 -30.61 11.92 -8.33
C LEU A 210 -29.91 10.74 -9.01
N THR A 211 -29.21 11.00 -10.12
CA THR A 211 -28.45 9.99 -10.86
C THR A 211 -26.98 9.97 -10.42
N ALA A 212 -26.30 8.83 -10.58
CA ALA A 212 -24.89 8.65 -10.23
C ALA A 212 -23.98 9.68 -10.90
N ALA A 213 -24.26 10.03 -12.17
CA ALA A 213 -23.49 11.02 -12.92
C ALA A 213 -23.58 12.45 -12.35
N LYS A 214 -24.64 12.77 -11.60
CA LYS A 214 -24.85 14.10 -10.99
C LYS A 214 -24.56 14.11 -9.49
N ALA A 215 -24.41 12.96 -8.86
CA ALA A 215 -24.33 12.81 -7.40
C ALA A 215 -23.19 13.66 -6.79
N ILE A 216 -22.00 13.62 -7.35
CA ILE A 216 -20.83 14.35 -6.82
C ILE A 216 -21.00 15.87 -6.92
N PHE A 217 -21.85 16.34 -7.82
CA PHE A 217 -22.12 17.77 -8.04
C PHE A 217 -23.34 18.29 -7.26
N ASP A 218 -24.03 17.44 -6.52
CA ASP A 218 -25.16 17.83 -5.66
C ASP A 218 -24.69 18.03 -4.23
N ALA A 219 -24.83 19.25 -3.72
CA ALA A 219 -24.33 19.64 -2.41
C ALA A 219 -25.01 18.87 -1.26
N ASP A 220 -26.34 18.63 -1.39
CA ASP A 220 -27.10 17.92 -0.35
C ASP A 220 -26.71 16.46 -0.31
N PHE A 221 -26.51 15.83 -1.46
CA PHE A 221 -25.99 14.48 -1.54
C PHE A 221 -24.60 14.38 -0.93
N VAL A 222 -23.68 15.28 -1.23
CA VAL A 222 -22.31 15.25 -0.70
C VAL A 222 -22.29 15.42 0.83
N ARG A 223 -23.17 16.28 1.38
CA ARG A 223 -23.36 16.41 2.83
C ARG A 223 -23.87 15.10 3.46
N PHE A 224 -24.89 14.51 2.85
CA PHE A 224 -25.45 13.21 3.30
C PHE A 224 -24.41 12.09 3.25
N ALA A 225 -23.64 12.02 2.16
CA ALA A 225 -22.59 11.02 2.01
C ALA A 225 -21.50 11.18 3.08
N SER A 226 -21.04 12.41 3.32
CA SER A 226 -20.05 12.72 4.35
C SER A 226 -20.55 12.38 5.75
N TYR A 227 -21.80 12.71 6.06
CA TYR A 227 -22.45 12.32 7.32
C TYR A 227 -22.53 10.80 7.47
N THR A 228 -22.92 10.10 6.40
CA THR A 228 -23.05 8.64 6.44
C THR A 228 -21.70 7.96 6.68
N ILE A 229 -20.63 8.42 6.00
CA ILE A 229 -19.27 7.90 6.22
C ILE A 229 -18.84 8.11 7.67
N ALA A 230 -19.08 9.30 8.25
CA ALA A 230 -18.78 9.57 9.65
C ALA A 230 -19.55 8.66 10.61
N LEU A 231 -20.84 8.44 10.35
CA LEU A 231 -21.68 7.52 11.13
C LEU A 231 -21.16 6.07 11.08
N PHE A 232 -20.64 5.62 9.93
CA PHE A 232 -20.03 4.30 9.84
C PHE A 232 -18.72 4.21 10.63
N ALA A 233 -17.95 5.29 10.73
CA ALA A 233 -16.77 5.31 11.60
C ALA A 233 -17.12 5.07 13.07
N ASP A 234 -18.19 5.71 13.57
CA ASP A 234 -18.66 5.48 14.92
C ASP A 234 -19.15 4.04 15.12
N ARG A 235 -19.86 3.50 14.12
CA ARG A 235 -20.33 2.12 14.16
C ARG A 235 -19.22 1.08 14.17
N PHE A 236 -18.08 1.36 13.51
CA PHE A 236 -16.89 0.51 13.55
C PHE A 236 -16.29 0.40 14.96
N GLY A 237 -16.45 1.41 15.80
CA GLY A 237 -16.04 1.40 17.20
C GLY A 237 -16.82 0.42 18.07
N SER A 238 -17.96 -0.10 17.57
CA SER A 238 -18.80 -1.07 18.29
C SER A 238 -18.54 -2.48 17.76
N ILE A 239 -18.60 -3.49 18.65
CA ILE A 239 -18.46 -4.90 18.25
C ILE A 239 -19.63 -5.29 17.34
N SER A 240 -19.29 -5.78 16.12
CA SER A 240 -20.27 -6.21 15.12
C SER A 240 -19.69 -7.33 14.25
N THR A 241 -20.58 -8.15 13.73
CA THR A 241 -20.27 -9.17 12.69
C THR A 241 -20.61 -8.68 11.28
N LEU A 242 -21.21 -7.51 11.15
CA LEU A 242 -21.76 -7.01 9.90
C LEU A 242 -20.71 -6.50 8.91
N PHE A 243 -19.61 -5.94 9.44
CA PHE A 243 -18.64 -5.16 8.64
C PHE A 243 -17.48 -5.99 8.08
N ASN A 244 -17.49 -7.30 8.28
CA ASN A 244 -16.48 -8.19 7.69
C ASN A 244 -17.12 -9.37 6.98
N VAL A 245 -16.46 -9.85 5.91
CA VAL A 245 -16.94 -10.95 5.08
C VAL A 245 -16.94 -12.28 5.86
N GLY A 246 -15.98 -12.44 6.78
CA GLY A 246 -15.85 -13.66 7.59
C GLY A 246 -16.89 -13.80 8.72
N GLY A 247 -17.77 -12.80 8.92
CA GLY A 247 -18.82 -12.83 9.96
C GLY A 247 -18.28 -12.91 11.39
N LYS A 248 -17.06 -12.42 11.63
CA LYS A 248 -16.42 -12.43 12.95
C LYS A 248 -16.82 -11.21 13.77
N ALA A 249 -17.02 -11.37 15.08
CA ALA A 249 -17.25 -10.26 15.98
C ALA A 249 -15.97 -9.41 16.09
N ARG A 250 -16.00 -8.20 15.50
CA ARG A 250 -14.89 -7.26 15.45
C ARG A 250 -15.33 -5.85 15.77
N PHE A 251 -14.40 -5.08 16.32
CA PHE A 251 -14.51 -3.63 16.42
C PHE A 251 -13.21 -3.01 15.96
N THR A 252 -13.26 -1.78 15.49
CA THR A 252 -12.09 -1.03 15.05
C THR A 252 -12.04 0.26 15.81
N SER A 253 -11.01 0.45 16.64
CA SER A 253 -10.79 1.70 17.36
C SER A 253 -10.38 2.83 16.40
N ALA A 254 -10.60 4.08 16.80
CA ALA A 254 -10.37 5.25 15.96
C ALA A 254 -8.89 5.38 15.48
N ASP A 255 -7.94 4.93 16.28
CA ASP A 255 -6.50 4.91 15.96
C ASP A 255 -6.11 3.85 14.93
N ARG A 256 -6.96 2.82 14.74
CA ARG A 256 -6.76 1.73 13.78
C ARG A 256 -7.62 1.87 12.54
N LEU A 257 -8.51 2.85 12.52
CA LEU A 257 -9.43 3.10 11.43
C LEU A 257 -8.70 3.84 10.29
N HIS A 258 -8.76 3.27 9.10
CA HIS A 258 -8.27 3.89 7.88
C HIS A 258 -9.41 4.16 6.92
N VAL A 259 -9.38 5.35 6.33
CA VAL A 259 -10.36 5.78 5.31
C VAL A 259 -9.60 6.27 4.09
N VAL A 260 -9.96 5.74 2.93
CA VAL A 260 -9.40 6.15 1.64
C VAL A 260 -10.55 6.64 0.78
N LEU A 261 -10.47 7.89 0.31
CA LEU A 261 -11.50 8.53 -0.50
C LEU A 261 -11.00 8.81 -1.92
N LEU A 262 -11.91 8.75 -2.87
CA LEU A 262 -11.65 9.26 -4.21
C LEU A 262 -11.46 10.78 -4.15
N SER A 263 -10.40 11.29 -4.80
CA SER A 263 -10.05 12.71 -4.77
C SER A 263 -11.17 13.62 -5.27
N GLU A 264 -11.94 13.19 -6.27
CA GLU A 264 -13.11 13.92 -6.78
C GLU A 264 -14.15 14.13 -5.69
N PHE A 265 -14.52 13.05 -4.97
CA PHE A 265 -15.46 13.12 -3.87
C PHE A 265 -14.90 13.97 -2.69
N ALA A 266 -13.63 13.74 -2.31
CA ALA A 266 -12.99 14.52 -1.24
C ALA A 266 -12.95 16.01 -1.55
N LYS A 267 -12.68 16.40 -2.80
CA LYS A 267 -12.70 17.82 -3.25
C LYS A 267 -14.12 18.38 -3.29
N ALA A 268 -15.10 17.61 -3.75
CA ALA A 268 -16.51 18.03 -3.72
C ALA A 268 -16.97 18.24 -2.27
N ALA A 269 -16.68 17.30 -1.37
CA ALA A 269 -16.97 17.43 0.05
C ALA A 269 -16.32 18.68 0.65
N GLN A 270 -15.04 18.89 0.38
CA GLN A 270 -14.33 20.09 0.83
C GLN A 270 -15.00 21.38 0.32
N THR A 271 -15.36 21.44 -0.97
CA THR A 271 -15.96 22.61 -1.59
C THR A 271 -17.35 22.92 -1.03
N TYR A 272 -18.23 21.93 -0.96
CA TYR A 272 -19.63 22.14 -0.57
C TYR A 272 -19.83 22.23 0.94
N LEU A 273 -18.93 21.65 1.73
CA LEU A 273 -18.96 21.79 3.18
C LEU A 273 -18.40 23.15 3.63
N TYR A 274 -17.38 23.69 2.95
CA TYR A 274 -16.78 24.99 3.28
C TYR A 274 -17.61 26.19 2.80
N SER A 275 -18.37 26.08 1.72
CA SER A 275 -19.06 27.21 1.12
C SER A 275 -20.24 27.73 1.93
N ASP A 276 -20.80 26.94 2.85
CA ASP A 276 -22.05 27.25 3.55
C ASP A 276 -21.88 27.71 5.01
N THR A 277 -20.68 27.69 5.56
CA THR A 277 -20.43 28.04 6.95
C THR A 277 -19.29 29.03 7.11
N TYR A 278 -19.62 30.18 7.71
CA TYR A 278 -18.64 31.19 8.16
C TYR A 278 -17.70 30.68 9.28
N HIS A 279 -17.91 29.47 9.79
CA HIS A 279 -17.10 28.84 10.85
C HIS A 279 -16.41 27.57 10.34
N ASN A 280 -15.16 27.73 9.93
CA ASN A 280 -14.29 26.70 9.37
C ASN A 280 -13.97 25.51 10.33
N GLU A 281 -14.28 25.62 11.63
CA GLU A 281 -13.85 24.64 12.63
C GLU A 281 -14.79 23.43 12.76
N PHE A 282 -16.02 23.52 12.26
CA PHE A 282 -17.05 22.48 12.42
C PHE A 282 -17.25 21.56 11.20
N VAL A 283 -16.52 21.76 10.12
CA VAL A 283 -16.82 21.13 8.83
C VAL A 283 -15.65 20.30 8.29
N LYS A 284 -14.82 19.76 9.16
CA LYS A 284 -13.88 18.68 8.75
C LYS A 284 -14.62 17.37 8.82
N LEU A 285 -14.45 16.51 7.81
CA LEU A 285 -14.71 15.09 8.00
C LEU A 285 -13.99 14.69 9.29
N PRO A 286 -14.69 14.17 10.32
CA PRO A 286 -14.08 13.88 11.63
C PRO A 286 -13.06 12.73 11.58
N ILE A 287 -12.60 12.38 10.40
CA ILE A 287 -11.75 11.23 10.11
C ILE A 287 -10.59 11.70 9.26
N THR A 288 -9.38 11.32 9.65
CA THR A 288 -8.20 11.49 8.79
C THR A 288 -8.32 10.53 7.61
N ALA A 289 -8.57 11.08 6.41
CA ALA A 289 -8.73 10.29 5.20
C ALA A 289 -7.53 10.49 4.26
N GLU A 290 -7.05 9.41 3.69
CA GLU A 290 -6.14 9.44 2.55
C GLU A 290 -6.93 9.59 1.25
N THR A 291 -6.33 10.19 0.22
CA THR A 291 -7.03 10.42 -1.04
C THR A 291 -6.30 9.80 -2.21
N VAL A 292 -7.06 9.16 -3.09
CA VAL A 292 -6.57 8.58 -4.34
C VAL A 292 -7.23 9.26 -5.54
N PRO A 293 -6.47 9.64 -6.58
CA PRO A 293 -7.05 10.29 -7.75
C PRO A 293 -7.86 9.33 -8.63
N TYR A 294 -7.61 8.04 -8.49
CA TYR A 294 -8.25 6.93 -9.23
C TYR A 294 -8.00 5.63 -8.48
N TRP A 295 -8.93 4.67 -8.60
CA TRP A 295 -8.84 3.37 -7.93
C TRP A 295 -7.96 2.38 -8.68
N GLN A 296 -7.98 2.39 -10.00
CA GLN A 296 -7.20 1.46 -10.79
C GLN A 296 -6.04 2.16 -11.48
N GLY A 297 -4.82 1.82 -11.04
CA GLY A 297 -3.60 2.16 -11.74
C GLY A 297 -3.31 1.14 -12.82
N SER A 298 -3.06 1.58 -14.05
CA SER A 298 -2.52 0.71 -15.06
C SER A 298 -1.01 0.61 -14.92
N GLY A 299 -0.44 -0.58 -14.93
CA GLY A 299 0.99 -0.80 -14.79
C GLY A 299 1.84 0.06 -15.74
N LYS A 300 1.96 -0.28 -17.02
CA LYS A 300 2.82 0.43 -17.98
C LYS A 300 2.20 1.67 -18.62
N ALA A 301 0.89 1.69 -18.83
CA ALA A 301 0.25 2.70 -19.65
C ALA A 301 -0.29 3.90 -18.87
N TYR A 302 -0.46 3.79 -17.54
CA TYR A 302 -1.11 4.81 -16.69
C TYR A 302 -2.44 5.33 -17.25
N ALA A 303 -3.11 4.50 -18.06
CA ALA A 303 -4.36 4.83 -18.70
C ALA A 303 -5.52 4.39 -17.81
N PHE A 304 -6.36 5.34 -17.44
CA PHE A 304 -7.57 5.12 -16.67
C PHE A 304 -8.76 5.46 -17.54
N ALA A 305 -9.70 4.51 -17.67
CA ALA A 305 -10.94 4.76 -18.38
C ALA A 305 -11.92 5.58 -17.52
N ASP A 306 -11.86 5.39 -16.19
CA ASP A 306 -12.72 6.03 -15.21
C ASP A 306 -12.02 6.02 -13.84
N THR A 307 -12.04 7.15 -13.15
CA THR A 307 -11.38 7.33 -11.86
C THR A 307 -12.04 6.54 -10.73
N ALA A 308 -13.35 6.31 -10.82
CA ALA A 308 -14.17 5.63 -9.84
C ALA A 308 -14.40 4.13 -10.14
N THR A 309 -13.81 3.59 -11.20
CA THR A 309 -14.08 2.22 -11.66
C THR A 309 -12.90 1.29 -11.43
N ILE A 310 -13.18 0.09 -10.95
CA ILE A 310 -12.24 -1.01 -10.78
C ILE A 310 -12.60 -2.15 -11.73
N LYS A 311 -11.58 -2.66 -12.45
CA LYS A 311 -11.68 -3.88 -13.25
C LYS A 311 -10.70 -4.90 -12.71
N THR A 312 -11.19 -6.05 -12.29
CA THR A 312 -10.33 -7.14 -11.83
C THR A 312 -10.58 -8.38 -12.67
N SER A 313 -9.51 -9.10 -12.97
CA SER A 313 -9.59 -10.39 -13.64
C SER A 313 -9.24 -11.50 -12.66
N LYS A 314 -10.13 -12.48 -12.51
CA LYS A 314 -9.94 -13.67 -11.69
C LYS A 314 -9.99 -14.90 -12.59
N THR A 315 -9.01 -15.76 -12.48
CA THR A 315 -9.04 -17.04 -13.20
C THR A 315 -9.56 -18.12 -12.25
N VAL A 316 -10.72 -18.68 -12.58
CA VAL A 316 -11.32 -19.80 -11.85
C VAL A 316 -11.40 -20.98 -12.82
N GLU A 317 -10.82 -22.11 -12.47
CA GLU A 317 -10.79 -23.33 -13.30
C GLU A 317 -10.29 -23.11 -14.74
N GLY A 318 -9.29 -22.22 -14.90
CA GLY A 318 -8.72 -21.89 -16.20
C GLY A 318 -9.49 -20.85 -17.01
N VAL A 319 -10.64 -20.39 -16.55
CA VAL A 319 -11.44 -19.35 -17.19
C VAL A 319 -11.17 -17.99 -16.54
N ALA A 320 -10.71 -17.02 -17.35
CA ALA A 320 -10.51 -15.65 -16.89
C ALA A 320 -11.85 -14.91 -16.92
N THR A 321 -12.34 -14.55 -15.75
CA THR A 321 -13.54 -13.72 -15.59
C THR A 321 -13.13 -12.31 -15.20
N THR A 322 -13.62 -11.31 -15.92
CA THR A 322 -13.38 -9.89 -15.60
C THR A 322 -14.62 -9.30 -14.94
N THR A 323 -14.47 -8.82 -13.72
CA THR A 323 -15.52 -8.13 -13.00
C THR A 323 -15.23 -6.62 -12.99
N THR A 324 -16.26 -5.81 -13.20
CA THR A 324 -16.17 -4.34 -13.21
C THR A 324 -17.12 -3.77 -12.17
N HIS A 325 -16.59 -2.93 -11.26
CA HIS A 325 -17.36 -2.18 -10.28
C HIS A 325 -17.06 -0.70 -10.44
N GLY A 326 -18.10 0.11 -10.61
CA GLY A 326 -17.99 1.57 -10.83
C GLY A 326 -18.56 2.39 -9.68
N GLY A 327 -18.38 3.72 -9.77
CA GLY A 327 -18.96 4.67 -8.83
C GLY A 327 -18.37 4.63 -7.41
N ILE A 328 -17.19 4.08 -7.21
CA ILE A 328 -16.59 3.92 -5.88
C ILE A 328 -16.10 5.27 -5.36
N LEU A 329 -16.69 5.75 -4.26
CA LEU A 329 -16.34 7.02 -3.62
C LEU A 329 -15.27 6.87 -2.53
N GLY A 330 -15.28 5.75 -1.80
CA GLY A 330 -14.33 5.52 -0.75
C GLY A 330 -14.41 4.15 -0.12
N VAL A 331 -13.40 3.83 0.68
CA VAL A 331 -13.35 2.61 1.52
C VAL A 331 -12.97 2.98 2.94
N MET A 332 -13.47 2.20 3.88
CA MET A 332 -13.18 2.30 5.30
C MET A 332 -12.80 0.91 5.82
N PHE A 333 -11.69 0.80 6.52
CA PHE A 333 -11.19 -0.51 6.95
C PHE A 333 -10.33 -0.44 8.22
N ASP A 334 -10.22 -1.59 8.88
CA ASP A 334 -9.27 -1.79 9.98
C ASP A 334 -7.83 -1.93 9.42
N ARG A 335 -6.85 -1.39 10.15
CA ARG A 335 -5.42 -1.50 9.81
C ARG A 335 -4.98 -2.92 9.52
N ASP A 336 -5.56 -3.91 10.18
CA ASP A 336 -5.21 -5.32 10.01
C ASP A 336 -6.01 -6.03 8.90
N ALA A 337 -6.90 -5.33 8.18
CA ALA A 337 -7.69 -5.91 7.10
C ALA A 337 -6.86 -6.18 5.85
N LEU A 338 -5.87 -5.36 5.58
CA LEU A 338 -5.00 -5.50 4.42
C LEU A 338 -3.65 -4.84 4.66
N GLY A 339 -2.61 -5.35 4.00
CA GLY A 339 -1.28 -4.79 4.15
C GLY A 339 -0.34 -5.21 3.04
N VAL A 340 0.66 -4.37 2.82
CA VAL A 340 1.78 -4.59 1.91
C VAL A 340 3.08 -4.33 2.66
N CYS A 341 4.02 -5.26 2.58
CA CYS A 341 5.32 -5.14 3.22
C CYS A 341 6.45 -5.40 2.22
N ASN A 342 7.58 -4.74 2.45
CA ASN A 342 8.81 -5.03 1.74
C ASN A 342 9.58 -6.12 2.50
N LEU A 343 9.91 -7.22 1.83
CA LEU A 343 10.62 -8.35 2.43
C LEU A 343 12.13 -8.26 2.15
N ASN A 344 12.59 -8.84 1.08
CA ASN A 344 14.01 -8.96 0.76
C ASN A 344 14.35 -8.15 -0.48
N ARG A 345 15.56 -7.60 -0.50
CA ARG A 345 16.10 -6.83 -1.63
C ARG A 345 17.47 -7.34 -1.98
N ARG A 346 17.71 -7.50 -3.28
CA ARG A 346 18.96 -8.02 -3.80
C ARG A 346 19.25 -7.45 -5.17
N VAL A 347 20.55 -7.38 -5.51
CA VAL A 347 21.01 -6.97 -6.83
C VAL A 347 21.84 -8.12 -7.40
N THR A 348 21.60 -8.44 -8.66
CA THR A 348 22.43 -9.37 -9.43
C THR A 348 22.95 -8.66 -10.66
N THR A 349 24.23 -8.88 -10.98
CA THR A 349 24.92 -8.22 -12.09
C THR A 349 25.40 -9.27 -13.09
N ALA A 350 25.23 -8.99 -14.38
CA ALA A 350 25.77 -9.79 -15.48
C ALA A 350 26.49 -8.89 -16.48
N TYR A 351 27.72 -9.25 -16.85
CA TYR A 351 28.51 -8.53 -17.86
C TYR A 351 28.31 -9.11 -19.25
N ASN A 352 28.10 -8.25 -20.24
CA ASN A 352 28.08 -8.61 -21.65
C ASN A 352 29.39 -8.17 -22.32
N ALA A 353 30.30 -9.10 -22.54
CA ALA A 353 31.63 -8.83 -23.12
C ALA A 353 31.60 -8.37 -24.57
N LYS A 354 30.54 -8.69 -25.33
CA LYS A 354 30.45 -8.30 -26.75
C LYS A 354 30.09 -6.81 -26.92
N ALA A 355 29.30 -6.29 -26.02
CA ALA A 355 28.78 -4.92 -26.10
C ALA A 355 29.23 -4.03 -24.92
N GLU A 356 30.16 -4.52 -24.11
CA GLU A 356 30.85 -3.78 -23.02
C GLU A 356 29.89 -3.08 -22.06
N PHE A 357 28.85 -3.80 -21.57
CA PHE A 357 27.92 -3.28 -20.60
C PHE A 357 27.61 -4.27 -19.49
N PHE A 358 27.22 -3.73 -18.35
CA PHE A 358 26.70 -4.47 -17.19
C PHE A 358 25.18 -4.37 -17.14
N ASN A 359 24.49 -5.51 -17.03
CA ASN A 359 23.11 -5.58 -16.65
C ASN A 359 23.01 -5.73 -15.14
N ASN A 360 22.32 -4.79 -14.51
CA ASN A 360 22.05 -4.81 -13.08
C ASN A 360 20.55 -5.05 -12.87
N PHE A 361 20.23 -6.13 -12.21
CA PHE A 361 18.85 -6.52 -11.89
C PHE A 361 18.58 -6.23 -10.43
N TYR A 362 17.90 -5.11 -10.15
CA TYR A 362 17.43 -4.77 -8.82
C TYR A 362 16.14 -5.52 -8.55
N LYS A 363 16.20 -6.51 -7.67
CA LYS A 363 15.05 -7.36 -7.29
C LYS A 363 14.59 -6.99 -5.90
N PHE A 364 13.29 -6.88 -5.73
CA PHE A 364 12.68 -6.71 -4.41
C PHE A 364 11.44 -7.57 -4.28
N ASP A 365 11.36 -8.24 -3.14
CA ASP A 365 10.25 -9.08 -2.78
C ASP A 365 9.28 -8.26 -1.92
N ALA A 366 8.01 -8.30 -2.26
CA ALA A 366 6.95 -7.69 -1.48
C ALA A 366 5.92 -8.74 -1.09
N GLY A 367 5.55 -8.75 0.18
CA GLY A 367 4.43 -9.53 0.69
C GLY A 367 3.16 -8.70 0.70
N TYR A 368 2.01 -9.33 0.52
CA TYR A 368 0.71 -8.66 0.62
C TYR A 368 -0.35 -9.62 1.15
N PHE A 369 -1.35 -9.08 1.83
CA PHE A 369 -2.46 -9.88 2.32
C PHE A 369 -3.77 -9.11 2.36
N ASN A 370 -4.88 -9.86 2.31
CA ASN A 370 -6.23 -9.41 2.54
C ASN A 370 -6.87 -10.32 3.58
N ASP A 371 -7.31 -9.75 4.71
CA ASP A 371 -7.99 -10.49 5.75
C ASP A 371 -9.48 -10.17 5.77
N THR A 372 -10.27 -11.07 5.23
CA THR A 372 -11.73 -10.98 5.16
C THR A 372 -12.43 -11.10 6.53
N ASN A 373 -11.69 -11.40 7.59
CA ASN A 373 -12.22 -11.48 8.96
C ASN A 373 -12.16 -10.13 9.69
N GLU A 374 -11.52 -9.12 9.09
CA GLU A 374 -11.47 -7.77 9.65
C GLU A 374 -12.45 -6.83 8.95
N ASN A 375 -12.80 -5.75 9.63
CA ASN A 375 -13.79 -4.79 9.14
C ASN A 375 -13.32 -4.09 7.87
N PHE A 376 -14.17 -4.12 6.84
CA PHE A 376 -13.95 -3.45 5.55
C PHE A 376 -15.29 -3.09 4.91
N VAL A 377 -15.49 -1.82 4.59
CA VAL A 377 -16.71 -1.28 3.96
C VAL A 377 -16.36 -0.44 2.75
N VAL A 378 -17.18 -0.58 1.71
CA VAL A 378 -17.07 0.18 0.46
C VAL A 378 -18.25 1.14 0.37
N PHE A 379 -17.98 2.40 0.05
CA PHE A 379 -18.98 3.42 -0.24
C PHE A 379 -18.99 3.71 -1.74
N TYR A 380 -20.15 3.58 -2.37
CA TYR A 380 -20.27 3.78 -3.81
C TYR A 380 -21.59 4.46 -4.19
N VAL A 381 -21.68 4.89 -5.44
CA VAL A 381 -22.88 5.42 -6.07
C VAL A 381 -23.21 4.57 -7.28
N ALA A 382 -24.45 4.12 -7.37
CA ALA A 382 -24.99 3.46 -8.54
C ALA A 382 -26.46 3.86 -8.66
N ASP A 383 -26.92 4.03 -9.89
CA ASP A 383 -28.34 4.19 -10.17
C ASP A 383 -29.08 2.91 -9.73
N GLY A 384 -30.24 3.06 -9.10
CA GLY A 384 -31.07 1.93 -8.72
C GLY A 384 -31.54 1.16 -9.96
N GLU A 385 -31.60 -0.17 -9.85
CA GLU A 385 -32.23 -1.03 -10.86
C GLU A 385 -33.72 -0.77 -10.96
#